data_4d985d71405cb455bc085194a0a269ce
#
_entry.id   4d985d71405cb455bc085194a0a269ce
#
_cell.length_a   1.000
_cell.length_b   1.000
_cell.length_c   1.000
_cell.angle_alpha   90.00
_cell.angle_beta   90.00
_cell.angle_gamma   90.00
#
_symmetry.space_group_name_H-M   'P 1'
#
loop_
_entity.id
_entity.type
_entity.pdbx_description
1 polymer ?
#
loop_
_entity_poly.entity_id
_entity_poly.type
_entity_poly.pdbx_seq_one_letter_code
_entity_poly.pdbx_strand_id
1 'polypeptide(L)'
;MKRILIVGATSGIGEGLARLYAERGEVKIGVMGRRSGRLKDLCASRPDVFEAEVCDVTDTEALPVALERLASRLGGVDILVLSSGTGDLNPELDYAVERCTLDTNVTGWTCVADWAIRYFENRGQGHLATVTSVGGLRGSGAAPAYNATKSFQMNYLEGLRQRVAVRRLPIEVTDIRPGFVDTAMAKGEGLFWVAPVDKACRQIARGIDRRRKVVYVTRRWRLAAWGYWHIPGWLYVRMMKG
;
A
#
# COMPACT_ATOMS: atom_id res chain seq x y z
N MET A 1 -21.27 10.65 -3.73
CA MET A 1 -20.81 9.46 -2.99
C MET A 1 -19.49 8.99 -3.59
N LYS A 2 -18.42 8.87 -2.79
CA LYS A 2 -17.08 8.49 -3.22
C LYS A 2 -16.95 6.96 -3.27
N ARG A 3 -16.32 6.40 -4.31
CA ARG A 3 -16.13 4.94 -4.48
C ARG A 3 -14.65 4.61 -4.30
N ILE A 4 -14.34 3.84 -3.27
CA ILE A 4 -12.97 3.52 -2.87
C ILE A 4 -12.78 2.01 -2.99
N LEU A 5 -11.76 1.55 -3.73
CA LEU A 5 -11.35 0.16 -3.78
C LEU A 5 -10.06 -0.02 -2.98
N ILE A 6 -10.06 -0.95 -2.01
CA ILE A 6 -8.92 -1.21 -1.13
C ILE A 6 -8.44 -2.64 -1.33
N VAL A 7 -7.25 -2.80 -1.91
CA VAL A 7 -6.57 -4.09 -2.07
C VAL A 7 -5.67 -4.33 -0.87
N GLY A 8 -5.83 -5.48 -0.19
CA GLY A 8 -5.17 -5.75 1.09
C GLY A 8 -5.96 -5.25 2.30
N ALA A 9 -7.31 -5.32 2.24
CA ALA A 9 -8.22 -4.77 3.25
C ALA A 9 -8.48 -5.69 4.45
N THR A 10 -7.82 -6.85 4.58
CA THR A 10 -8.12 -7.85 5.61
C THR A 10 -7.35 -7.70 6.91
N SER A 11 -6.47 -6.70 7.03
CA SER A 11 -5.72 -6.38 8.27
C SER A 11 -5.01 -5.03 8.19
N GLY A 12 -4.50 -4.57 9.35
CA GLY A 12 -3.56 -3.46 9.45
C GLY A 12 -4.07 -2.18 8.81
N ILE A 13 -3.22 -1.54 8.00
CA ILE A 13 -3.53 -0.24 7.38
C ILE A 13 -4.73 -0.34 6.43
N GLY A 14 -4.82 -1.41 5.63
CA GLY A 14 -5.92 -1.55 4.66
C GLY A 14 -7.29 -1.70 5.33
N GLU A 15 -7.40 -2.55 6.35
CA GLU A 15 -8.62 -2.69 7.14
C GLU A 15 -8.95 -1.39 7.91
N GLY A 16 -7.93 -0.79 8.54
CA GLY A 16 -8.12 0.45 9.28
C GLY A 16 -8.61 1.60 8.40
N LEU A 17 -8.12 1.69 7.15
CA LEU A 17 -8.63 2.68 6.19
C LEU A 17 -10.06 2.38 5.74
N ALA A 18 -10.39 1.10 5.50
CA ALA A 18 -11.75 0.71 5.14
C ALA A 18 -12.76 1.14 6.21
N ARG A 19 -12.49 0.83 7.47
CA ARG A 19 -13.33 1.24 8.61
C ARG A 19 -13.40 2.77 8.76
N LEU A 20 -12.26 3.45 8.69
CA LEU A 20 -12.20 4.91 8.80
C LEU A 20 -13.01 5.63 7.71
N TYR A 21 -12.93 5.17 6.46
CA TYR A 21 -13.73 5.76 5.39
C TYR A 21 -15.22 5.44 5.53
N ALA A 22 -15.57 4.23 5.98
CA ALA A 22 -16.96 3.86 6.26
C ALA A 22 -17.59 4.72 7.38
N GLU A 23 -16.82 5.03 8.43
CA GLU A 23 -17.25 5.93 9.51
C GLU A 23 -17.50 7.37 9.04
N ARG A 24 -16.74 7.85 8.04
CA ARG A 24 -16.92 9.21 7.50
C ARG A 24 -18.19 9.38 6.68
N GLY A 25 -18.80 8.29 6.22
CA GLY A 25 -20.02 8.29 5.42
C GLY A 25 -19.84 8.73 3.96
N GLU A 26 -20.93 8.74 3.23
CA GLU A 26 -20.99 9.13 1.80
C GLU A 26 -20.01 8.38 0.89
N VAL A 27 -19.76 7.09 1.20
CA VAL A 27 -18.82 6.23 0.47
C VAL A 27 -19.43 4.88 0.13
N LYS A 28 -18.96 4.28 -0.96
CA LYS A 28 -19.02 2.84 -1.25
C LYS A 28 -17.59 2.32 -1.26
N ILE A 29 -17.34 1.18 -0.64
CA ILE A 29 -16.00 0.65 -0.44
C ILE A 29 -15.93 -0.79 -0.94
N GLY A 30 -15.12 -1.03 -1.96
CA GLY A 30 -14.72 -2.36 -2.37
C GLY A 30 -13.52 -2.82 -1.55
N VAL A 31 -13.62 -3.98 -0.94
CA VAL A 31 -12.54 -4.58 -0.14
C VAL A 31 -12.08 -5.88 -0.76
N MET A 32 -10.76 -6.00 -1.00
CA MET A 32 -10.16 -7.17 -1.62
C MET A 32 -9.05 -7.75 -0.76
N GLY A 33 -8.96 -9.09 -0.72
CA GLY A 33 -7.90 -9.82 -0.03
C GLY A 33 -8.12 -11.33 -0.02
N ARG A 34 -7.18 -12.07 0.55
CA ARG A 34 -7.19 -13.55 0.55
C ARG A 34 -8.09 -14.17 1.63
N ARG A 35 -8.29 -13.48 2.75
CA ARG A 35 -8.96 -14.01 3.95
C ARG A 35 -10.47 -13.77 3.86
N SER A 36 -11.18 -14.72 3.26
CA SER A 36 -12.64 -14.62 3.01
C SER A 36 -13.46 -14.37 4.29
N GLY A 37 -13.13 -15.01 5.42
CA GLY A 37 -13.82 -14.77 6.69
C GLY A 37 -13.75 -13.30 7.13
N ARG A 38 -12.56 -12.70 7.12
CA ARG A 38 -12.40 -11.28 7.49
C ARG A 38 -13.11 -10.32 6.54
N LEU A 39 -13.17 -10.64 5.25
CA LEU A 39 -13.96 -9.86 4.30
C LEU A 39 -15.46 -9.95 4.58
N LYS A 40 -15.95 -11.16 4.91
CA LYS A 40 -17.34 -11.36 5.32
C LYS A 40 -17.70 -10.57 6.57
N ASP A 41 -16.83 -10.62 7.60
CA ASP A 41 -17.02 -9.86 8.85
C ASP A 41 -17.07 -8.34 8.59
N LEU A 42 -16.20 -7.85 7.71
CA LEU A 42 -16.16 -6.45 7.34
C LEU A 42 -17.45 -6.02 6.62
N CYS A 43 -17.91 -6.82 5.65
CA CYS A 43 -19.18 -6.58 4.96
C CYS A 43 -20.38 -6.66 5.89
N ALA A 44 -20.41 -7.64 6.80
CA ALA A 44 -21.50 -7.78 7.78
C ALA A 44 -21.61 -6.57 8.71
N SER A 45 -20.47 -5.89 9.01
CA SER A 45 -20.47 -4.71 9.86
C SER A 45 -21.19 -3.49 9.25
N ARG A 46 -21.18 -3.35 7.93
CA ARG A 46 -21.80 -2.26 7.16
C ARG A 46 -22.17 -2.76 5.75
N PRO A 47 -23.28 -3.53 5.61
CA PRO A 47 -23.69 -4.13 4.33
C PRO A 47 -24.04 -3.09 3.26
N ASP A 48 -24.46 -1.91 3.68
CA ASP A 48 -24.78 -0.75 2.85
C ASP A 48 -23.55 -0.07 2.23
N VAL A 49 -22.35 -0.30 2.81
CA VAL A 49 -21.11 0.40 2.44
C VAL A 49 -20.11 -0.51 1.72
N PHE A 50 -19.99 -1.77 2.16
CA PHE A 50 -18.93 -2.66 1.70
C PHE A 50 -19.37 -3.66 0.64
N GLU A 51 -18.54 -3.79 -0.38
CA GLU A 51 -18.55 -4.88 -1.37
C GLU A 51 -17.23 -5.66 -1.25
N ALA A 52 -17.26 -6.98 -1.27
CA ALA A 52 -16.05 -7.79 -1.10
C ALA A 52 -15.73 -8.66 -2.31
N GLU A 53 -14.45 -8.81 -2.58
CA GLU A 53 -13.91 -9.75 -3.57
C GLU A 53 -12.74 -10.53 -2.95
N VAL A 54 -12.80 -11.86 -3.02
CA VAL A 54 -11.70 -12.71 -2.54
C VAL A 54 -10.73 -12.94 -3.70
N CYS A 55 -9.49 -12.46 -3.55
CA CYS A 55 -8.44 -12.70 -4.53
C CYS A 55 -7.07 -12.63 -3.87
N ASP A 56 -6.15 -13.51 -4.31
CA ASP A 56 -4.73 -13.38 -4.00
C ASP A 56 -4.07 -12.50 -5.06
N VAL A 57 -3.33 -11.49 -4.63
CA VAL A 57 -2.62 -10.59 -5.56
C VAL A 57 -1.52 -11.31 -6.36
N THR A 58 -1.07 -12.47 -5.90
CA THR A 58 -0.08 -13.29 -6.62
C THR A 58 -0.68 -14.09 -7.79
N ASP A 59 -2.00 -14.25 -7.82
CA ASP A 59 -2.72 -14.82 -8.97
C ASP A 59 -2.98 -13.71 -10.01
N THR A 60 -1.97 -13.42 -10.80
CA THR A 60 -1.98 -12.32 -11.78
C THR A 60 -2.91 -12.57 -12.98
N GLU A 61 -3.40 -13.78 -13.18
CA GLU A 61 -4.40 -14.11 -14.20
C GLU A 61 -5.81 -13.77 -13.72
N ALA A 62 -6.16 -14.19 -12.51
CA ALA A 62 -7.47 -13.92 -11.92
C ALA A 62 -7.62 -12.47 -11.42
N LEU A 63 -6.53 -11.83 -11.02
CA LEU A 63 -6.53 -10.53 -10.36
C LEU A 63 -7.19 -9.40 -11.17
N PRO A 64 -6.89 -9.19 -12.48
CA PRO A 64 -7.55 -8.15 -13.27
C PRO A 64 -9.05 -8.34 -13.39
N VAL A 65 -9.50 -9.60 -13.53
CA VAL A 65 -10.91 -9.96 -13.61
C VAL A 65 -11.63 -9.68 -12.29
N ALA A 66 -10.99 -10.01 -11.18
CA ALA A 66 -11.52 -9.74 -9.84
C ALA A 66 -11.64 -8.24 -9.56
N LEU A 67 -10.64 -7.45 -9.98
CA LEU A 67 -10.66 -5.99 -9.87
C LEU A 67 -11.80 -5.38 -10.69
N GLU A 68 -12.01 -5.85 -11.92
CA GLU A 68 -13.09 -5.37 -12.80
C GLU A 68 -14.48 -5.71 -12.25
N ARG A 69 -14.67 -6.94 -11.75
CA ARG A 69 -15.92 -7.33 -11.09
C ARG A 69 -16.25 -6.46 -9.90
N LEU A 70 -15.23 -6.20 -9.04
CA LEU A 70 -15.43 -5.37 -7.85
C LEU A 70 -15.72 -3.91 -8.24
N ALA A 71 -14.99 -3.37 -9.22
CA ALA A 71 -15.23 -2.04 -9.76
C ALA A 71 -16.64 -1.87 -10.33
N SER A 72 -17.13 -2.89 -11.05
CA SER A 72 -18.49 -2.91 -11.59
C SER A 72 -19.57 -2.90 -10.50
N ARG A 73 -19.41 -3.71 -9.45
CA ARG A 73 -20.37 -3.72 -8.31
C ARG A 73 -20.40 -2.39 -7.56
N LEU A 74 -19.27 -1.68 -7.50
CA LEU A 74 -19.21 -0.34 -6.92
C LEU A 74 -19.85 0.75 -7.81
N GLY A 75 -20.13 0.45 -9.07
CA GLY A 75 -20.52 1.45 -10.08
C GLY A 75 -19.34 2.36 -10.48
N GLY A 76 -18.12 1.88 -10.34
CA GLY A 76 -16.87 2.53 -10.67
C GLY A 76 -15.94 2.74 -9.47
N VAL A 77 -14.71 3.23 -9.72
CA VAL A 77 -13.70 3.51 -8.70
C VAL A 77 -13.17 4.93 -8.86
N ASP A 78 -13.18 5.71 -7.80
CA ASP A 78 -12.63 7.07 -7.77
C ASP A 78 -11.23 7.08 -7.12
N ILE A 79 -11.02 6.19 -6.12
CA ILE A 79 -9.74 6.00 -5.43
C ILE A 79 -9.45 4.50 -5.33
N LEU A 80 -8.25 4.08 -5.74
CA LEU A 80 -7.73 2.76 -5.43
C LEU A 80 -6.62 2.89 -4.39
N VAL A 81 -6.78 2.19 -3.25
CA VAL A 81 -5.75 2.08 -2.20
C VAL A 81 -5.12 0.70 -2.29
N LEU A 82 -3.85 0.65 -2.67
CA LEU A 82 -3.07 -0.59 -2.74
C LEU A 82 -2.26 -0.74 -1.44
N SER A 83 -2.78 -1.54 -0.52
CA SER A 83 -2.21 -1.80 0.80
C SER A 83 -1.74 -3.26 0.98
N SER A 84 -1.91 -4.11 -0.05
CA SER A 84 -1.35 -5.45 -0.03
C SER A 84 0.17 -5.41 -0.02
N GLY A 85 0.76 -6.29 0.77
CA GLY A 85 2.20 -6.44 0.86
C GLY A 85 2.56 -7.47 1.92
N THR A 86 3.76 -8.00 1.82
CA THR A 86 4.35 -8.90 2.79
C THR A 86 5.82 -8.60 2.97
N GLY A 87 6.43 -9.12 4.02
CA GLY A 87 7.86 -9.04 4.27
C GLY A 87 8.20 -9.73 5.57
N ASP A 88 9.17 -10.61 5.50
CA ASP A 88 9.71 -11.34 6.63
C ASP A 88 11.19 -10.99 6.82
N LEU A 89 11.69 -11.18 8.04
CA LEU A 89 13.12 -11.18 8.30
C LEU A 89 13.72 -12.44 7.69
N ASN A 90 14.84 -12.28 6.99
CA ASN A 90 15.51 -13.39 6.29
C ASN A 90 17.04 -13.25 6.36
N PRO A 91 17.62 -13.34 7.56
CA PRO A 91 19.07 -13.22 7.73
C PRO A 91 19.85 -14.34 7.03
N GLU A 92 19.23 -15.50 6.85
CA GLU A 92 19.83 -16.69 6.23
C GLU A 92 19.72 -16.70 4.69
N LEU A 93 19.09 -15.67 4.11
CA LEU A 93 18.87 -15.54 2.66
C LEU A 93 18.14 -16.75 2.03
N ASP A 94 17.15 -17.31 2.73
CA ASP A 94 16.27 -18.36 2.19
C ASP A 94 15.50 -17.79 0.98
N TYR A 95 15.75 -18.36 -0.19
CA TYR A 95 15.14 -17.92 -1.44
C TYR A 95 13.61 -18.06 -1.44
N ALA A 96 13.04 -19.04 -0.73
CA ALA A 96 11.58 -19.20 -0.68
C ALA A 96 10.91 -18.01 0.02
N VAL A 97 11.53 -17.48 1.07
CA VAL A 97 11.08 -16.26 1.78
C VAL A 97 11.19 -15.04 0.87
N GLU A 98 12.32 -14.87 0.19
CA GLU A 98 12.55 -13.76 -0.75
C GLU A 98 11.53 -13.81 -1.89
N ARG A 99 11.31 -14.99 -2.49
CA ARG A 99 10.38 -15.19 -3.59
C ARG A 99 8.94 -14.82 -3.19
N CYS A 100 8.46 -15.24 -2.04
CA CYS A 100 7.13 -14.88 -1.53
C CYS A 100 6.96 -13.34 -1.45
N THR A 101 8.03 -12.66 -1.01
CA THR A 101 8.05 -11.19 -0.93
C THR A 101 8.03 -10.56 -2.32
N LEU A 102 8.80 -11.09 -3.29
CA LEU A 102 8.83 -10.62 -4.68
C LEU A 102 7.49 -10.82 -5.38
N ASP A 103 6.91 -12.03 -5.27
CA ASP A 103 5.64 -12.37 -5.92
C ASP A 103 4.52 -11.43 -5.46
N THR A 104 4.47 -11.12 -4.16
CA THR A 104 3.45 -10.23 -3.60
C THR A 104 3.74 -8.75 -3.89
N ASN A 105 4.95 -8.28 -3.58
CA ASN A 105 5.27 -6.85 -3.54
C ASN A 105 5.75 -6.29 -4.88
N VAL A 106 6.16 -7.14 -5.81
CA VAL A 106 6.58 -6.74 -7.16
C VAL A 106 5.54 -7.21 -8.17
N THR A 107 5.40 -8.51 -8.37
CA THR A 107 4.57 -9.07 -9.44
C THR A 107 3.10 -8.71 -9.26
N GLY A 108 2.50 -9.12 -8.15
CA GLY A 108 1.09 -8.83 -7.86
C GLY A 108 0.81 -7.34 -7.67
N TRP A 109 1.72 -6.63 -7.00
CA TRP A 109 1.60 -5.19 -6.80
C TRP A 109 1.60 -4.43 -8.13
N THR A 110 2.49 -4.77 -9.06
CA THR A 110 2.57 -4.16 -10.40
C THR A 110 1.30 -4.41 -11.19
N CYS A 111 0.77 -5.65 -11.15
CA CYS A 111 -0.47 -6.00 -11.82
C CYS A 111 -1.64 -5.09 -11.37
N VAL A 112 -1.80 -4.86 -10.05
CA VAL A 112 -2.83 -3.95 -9.53
C VAL A 112 -2.57 -2.50 -9.93
N ALA A 113 -1.32 -2.03 -9.84
CA ALA A 113 -0.97 -0.64 -10.15
C ALA A 113 -1.23 -0.32 -11.63
N ASP A 114 -0.86 -1.22 -12.53
CA ASP A 114 -1.07 -1.08 -13.97
C ASP A 114 -2.55 -1.13 -14.34
N TRP A 115 -3.30 -2.07 -13.72
CA TRP A 115 -4.74 -2.11 -13.90
C TRP A 115 -5.37 -0.78 -13.47
N ALA A 116 -5.00 -0.26 -12.29
CA ALA A 116 -5.56 0.98 -11.77
C ALA A 116 -5.29 2.18 -12.68
N ILE A 117 -4.04 2.33 -13.17
CA ILE A 117 -3.71 3.46 -14.05
C ILE A 117 -4.48 3.35 -15.38
N ARG A 118 -4.53 2.16 -16.02
CA ARG A 118 -5.31 1.95 -17.24
C ARG A 118 -6.80 2.22 -17.03
N TYR A 119 -7.34 1.75 -15.91
CA TYR A 119 -8.73 1.99 -15.53
C TYR A 119 -9.02 3.49 -15.40
N PHE A 120 -8.15 4.25 -14.74
CA PHE A 120 -8.30 5.70 -14.58
C PHE A 120 -8.04 6.47 -15.88
N GLU A 121 -7.12 6.02 -16.73
CA GLU A 121 -6.91 6.59 -18.07
C GLU A 121 -8.20 6.48 -18.91
N ASN A 122 -8.85 5.32 -18.90
CA ASN A 122 -10.12 5.09 -19.61
C ASN A 122 -11.28 5.92 -19.02
N ARG A 123 -11.28 6.19 -17.73
CA ARG A 123 -12.29 7.05 -17.08
C ARG A 123 -11.99 8.54 -17.18
N GLY A 124 -10.82 8.91 -17.60
CA GLY A 124 -10.36 10.30 -17.69
C GLY A 124 -9.98 10.90 -16.33
N GLN A 125 -10.12 10.20 -15.21
CA GLN A 125 -9.73 10.68 -13.87
C GLN A 125 -9.63 9.55 -12.85
N GLY A 126 -8.86 9.78 -11.77
CA GLY A 126 -8.78 8.84 -10.64
C GLY A 126 -7.63 9.13 -9.70
N HIS A 127 -7.51 8.29 -8.67
CA HIS A 127 -6.45 8.42 -7.68
C HIS A 127 -5.92 7.04 -7.26
N LEU A 128 -4.66 6.76 -7.59
CA LEU A 128 -3.94 5.60 -7.09
C LEU A 128 -3.14 6.00 -5.84
N ALA A 129 -3.41 5.37 -4.70
CA ALA A 129 -2.67 5.56 -3.46
C ALA A 129 -2.06 4.21 -3.02
N THR A 130 -0.74 4.12 -2.85
CA THR A 130 -0.11 2.85 -2.51
C THR A 130 0.70 2.94 -1.22
N VAL A 131 0.65 1.87 -0.43
CA VAL A 131 1.41 1.75 0.82
C VAL A 131 2.77 1.11 0.52
N THR A 132 3.80 1.95 0.47
CA THR A 132 5.20 1.53 0.35
C THR A 132 5.83 1.37 1.74
N SER A 133 6.98 1.95 2.02
CA SER A 133 7.61 1.98 3.35
C SER A 133 8.80 2.93 3.36
N VAL A 134 9.15 3.50 4.50
CA VAL A 134 10.48 4.14 4.69
C VAL A 134 11.62 3.15 4.52
N GLY A 135 11.37 1.84 4.72
CA GLY A 135 12.34 0.78 4.45
C GLY A 135 12.82 0.71 3.01
N GLY A 136 12.06 1.22 2.03
CA GLY A 136 12.51 1.30 0.64
C GLY A 136 13.58 2.36 0.37
N LEU A 137 13.96 3.18 1.33
CA LEU A 137 14.99 4.21 1.16
C LEU A 137 16.41 3.65 1.22
N ARG A 138 16.64 2.54 1.92
CA ARG A 138 17.95 1.88 2.05
C ARG A 138 17.76 0.37 2.12
N GLY A 139 18.75 -0.40 1.66
CA GLY A 139 18.80 -1.84 1.84
C GLY A 139 18.95 -2.24 3.32
N SER A 140 18.45 -3.40 3.70
CA SER A 140 18.63 -3.98 5.03
C SER A 140 19.13 -5.41 4.90
N GLY A 141 20.19 -5.77 5.65
CA GLY A 141 20.71 -7.14 5.68
C GLY A 141 19.73 -8.13 6.33
N ALA A 142 18.82 -7.65 7.19
CA ALA A 142 17.84 -8.51 7.85
C ALA A 142 16.62 -8.82 6.97
N ALA A 143 16.35 -8.03 5.93
CA ALA A 143 15.19 -8.21 5.04
C ALA A 143 15.47 -7.66 3.63
N PRO A 144 16.41 -8.25 2.88
CA PRO A 144 16.89 -7.68 1.61
C PRO A 144 15.79 -7.50 0.57
N ALA A 145 14.99 -8.53 0.30
CA ALA A 145 13.90 -8.45 -0.67
C ALA A 145 12.83 -7.45 -0.25
N TYR A 146 12.43 -7.42 1.02
CA TYR A 146 11.42 -6.44 1.45
C TYR A 146 11.84 -5.01 1.14
N ASN A 147 13.04 -4.60 1.57
CA ASN A 147 13.52 -3.24 1.34
C ASN A 147 13.69 -2.94 -0.17
N ALA A 148 14.23 -3.91 -0.93
CA ALA A 148 14.38 -3.78 -2.37
C ALA A 148 13.01 -3.65 -3.08
N THR A 149 12.01 -4.44 -2.69
CA THR A 149 10.65 -4.34 -3.27
C THR A 149 9.98 -3.00 -2.96
N LYS A 150 10.20 -2.46 -1.76
CA LYS A 150 9.67 -1.14 -1.40
C LYS A 150 10.36 0.00 -2.17
N SER A 151 11.66 -0.14 -2.45
CA SER A 151 12.38 0.77 -3.36
C SER A 151 11.86 0.69 -4.80
N PHE A 152 11.66 -0.52 -5.32
CA PHE A 152 11.01 -0.74 -6.61
C PHE A 152 9.68 -0.01 -6.70
N GLN A 153 8.79 -0.19 -5.71
CA GLN A 153 7.48 0.46 -5.68
C GLN A 153 7.58 1.99 -5.73
N MET A 154 8.53 2.59 -4.98
CA MET A 154 8.75 4.04 -4.98
C MET A 154 9.16 4.55 -6.36
N ASN A 155 10.12 3.87 -6.99
CA ASN A 155 10.61 4.22 -8.32
C ASN A 155 9.50 4.05 -9.38
N TYR A 156 8.77 2.94 -9.31
CA TYR A 156 7.64 2.68 -10.22
C TYR A 156 6.56 3.76 -10.12
N LEU A 157 6.20 4.19 -8.91
CA LEU A 157 5.23 5.28 -8.69
C LEU A 157 5.72 6.61 -9.23
N GLU A 158 7.02 6.86 -9.21
CA GLU A 158 7.59 8.06 -9.84
C GLU A 158 7.41 8.01 -11.36
N GLY A 159 7.66 6.85 -11.98
CA GLY A 159 7.38 6.63 -13.41
C GLY A 159 5.91 6.80 -13.76
N LEU A 160 4.98 6.29 -12.94
CA LEU A 160 3.55 6.50 -13.15
C LEU A 160 3.14 7.99 -13.04
N ARG A 161 3.71 8.74 -12.07
CA ARG A 161 3.49 10.19 -11.97
C ARG A 161 3.99 10.94 -13.21
N GLN A 162 5.15 10.55 -13.73
CA GLN A 162 5.69 11.11 -14.97
C GLN A 162 4.74 10.81 -16.15
N ARG A 163 4.30 9.54 -16.29
CA ARG A 163 3.36 9.11 -17.34
C ARG A 163 2.10 9.96 -17.37
N VAL A 164 1.42 10.10 -16.23
CA VAL A 164 0.17 10.87 -16.15
C VAL A 164 0.38 12.35 -16.38
N ALA A 165 1.51 12.91 -15.94
CA ALA A 165 1.86 14.31 -16.15
C ALA A 165 2.13 14.60 -17.63
N VAL A 166 2.93 13.77 -18.31
CA VAL A 166 3.23 13.91 -19.76
C VAL A 166 1.95 13.82 -20.58
N ARG A 167 1.03 12.95 -20.21
CA ARG A 167 -0.27 12.77 -20.88
C ARG A 167 -1.32 13.81 -20.45
N ARG A 168 -1.00 14.69 -19.50
CA ARG A 168 -1.91 15.70 -18.94
C ARG A 168 -3.22 15.12 -18.42
N LEU A 169 -3.15 13.95 -17.80
CA LEU A 169 -4.31 13.26 -17.25
C LEU A 169 -4.59 13.73 -15.82
N PRO A 170 -5.86 13.98 -15.44
CA PRO A 170 -6.23 14.33 -14.06
C PRO A 170 -6.25 13.09 -13.17
N ILE A 171 -5.12 12.38 -13.12
CA ILE A 171 -4.91 11.19 -12.30
C ILE A 171 -3.87 11.51 -11.24
N GLU A 172 -4.21 11.24 -9.99
CA GLU A 172 -3.31 11.40 -8.85
C GLU A 172 -2.60 10.09 -8.51
N VAL A 173 -1.33 10.18 -8.12
CA VAL A 173 -0.54 9.02 -7.66
C VAL A 173 0.14 9.36 -6.36
N THR A 174 -0.34 8.78 -5.26
CA THR A 174 0.17 8.99 -3.90
C THR A 174 1.01 7.80 -3.44
N ASP A 175 2.25 8.09 -3.03
CA ASP A 175 3.17 7.16 -2.38
C ASP A 175 3.09 7.37 -0.86
N ILE A 176 2.56 6.38 -0.15
CA ILE A 176 2.41 6.38 1.31
C ILE A 176 3.58 5.62 1.89
N ARG A 177 4.43 6.30 2.66
CA ARG A 177 5.67 5.79 3.27
C ARG A 177 5.55 5.69 4.79
N PRO A 178 4.96 4.60 5.33
CA PRO A 178 4.96 4.37 6.76
C PRO A 178 6.36 4.04 7.27
N GLY A 179 6.64 4.48 8.51
CA GLY A 179 7.60 3.77 9.36
C GLY A 179 6.91 2.61 10.06
N PHE A 180 7.26 2.35 11.32
CA PHE A 180 6.62 1.28 12.06
C PHE A 180 5.19 1.66 12.46
N VAL A 181 4.25 0.77 12.10
CA VAL A 181 2.84 0.84 12.46
C VAL A 181 2.49 -0.46 13.18
N ASP A 182 1.74 -0.38 14.25
CA ASP A 182 1.34 -1.52 15.09
C ASP A 182 0.43 -2.48 14.31
N THR A 183 1.03 -3.33 13.52
CA THR A 183 0.40 -4.33 12.66
C THR A 183 1.16 -5.64 12.76
N ALA A 184 0.57 -6.75 12.33
CA ALA A 184 1.23 -8.05 12.27
C ALA A 184 2.51 -8.07 11.39
N MET A 185 2.72 -7.05 10.56
CA MET A 185 3.92 -6.89 9.73
C MET A 185 5.07 -6.21 10.48
N ALA A 186 4.81 -5.52 11.60
CA ALA A 186 5.84 -4.91 12.43
C ALA A 186 6.53 -6.00 13.24
N LYS A 187 7.59 -6.60 12.69
CA LYS A 187 8.37 -7.69 13.28
C LYS A 187 9.77 -7.21 13.68
N GLY A 188 10.38 -7.88 14.67
CA GLY A 188 11.73 -7.62 15.15
C GLY A 188 11.77 -6.90 16.49
N GLU A 189 12.96 -6.92 17.12
CA GLU A 189 13.23 -6.22 18.36
C GLU A 189 13.65 -4.76 18.10
N GLY A 190 13.58 -3.90 19.11
CA GLY A 190 14.05 -2.52 19.02
C GLY A 190 13.19 -1.60 18.13
N LEU A 191 11.94 -1.93 17.89
CA LEU A 191 11.03 -1.06 17.12
C LEU A 191 10.83 0.27 17.87
N PHE A 192 11.09 1.36 17.18
CA PHE A 192 10.91 2.71 17.73
C PHE A 192 9.88 3.51 16.93
N TRP A 193 9.25 4.48 17.58
CA TRP A 193 8.23 5.33 16.96
C TRP A 193 7.06 4.56 16.34
N VAL A 194 6.73 3.41 16.89
CA VAL A 194 5.56 2.63 16.45
C VAL A 194 4.29 3.47 16.58
N ALA A 195 3.54 3.56 15.50
CA ALA A 195 2.30 4.32 15.46
C ALA A 195 1.11 3.37 15.60
N PRO A 196 0.10 3.69 16.43
CA PRO A 196 -1.18 2.99 16.39
C PRO A 196 -1.80 3.04 14.99
N VAL A 197 -2.46 1.95 14.56
CA VAL A 197 -3.10 1.83 13.24
C VAL A 197 -4.04 3.01 12.96
N ASP A 198 -4.90 3.33 13.88
CA ASP A 198 -5.82 4.47 13.81
C ASP A 198 -5.14 5.80 13.48
N LYS A 199 -4.02 6.13 14.18
CA LYS A 199 -3.25 7.35 13.94
C LYS A 199 -2.63 7.33 12.55
N ALA A 200 -2.12 6.19 12.11
CA ALA A 200 -1.57 6.00 10.79
C ALA A 200 -2.66 6.21 9.73
N CYS A 201 -3.80 5.53 9.86
CA CYS A 201 -4.93 5.64 8.92
C CYS A 201 -5.47 7.07 8.80
N ARG A 202 -5.62 7.80 9.91
CA ARG A 202 -6.04 9.21 9.86
C ARG A 202 -5.04 10.10 9.12
N GLN A 203 -3.73 9.86 9.24
CA GLN A 203 -2.72 10.62 8.50
C GLN A 203 -2.70 10.25 7.02
N ILE A 204 -2.84 8.96 6.69
CA ILE A 204 -2.93 8.47 5.32
C ILE A 204 -4.14 9.07 4.62
N ALA A 205 -5.33 8.92 5.20
CA ALA A 205 -6.55 9.43 4.62
C ALA A 205 -6.49 10.95 4.36
N ARG A 206 -5.96 11.74 5.31
CA ARG A 206 -5.71 13.18 5.09
C ARG A 206 -4.73 13.44 3.94
N GLY A 207 -3.73 12.58 3.75
CA GLY A 207 -2.79 12.66 2.64
C GLY A 207 -3.45 12.40 1.30
N ILE A 208 -4.28 11.37 1.22
CA ILE A 208 -5.07 11.00 0.05
C ILE A 208 -6.07 12.13 -0.28
N ASP A 209 -6.86 12.59 0.70
CA ASP A 209 -7.84 13.66 0.52
C ASP A 209 -7.22 14.96 0.01
N ARG A 210 -5.95 15.24 0.38
CA ARG A 210 -5.16 16.39 -0.08
C ARG A 210 -4.33 16.12 -1.34
N ARG A 211 -4.51 14.97 -1.98
CA ARG A 211 -3.81 14.56 -3.21
C ARG A 211 -2.29 14.72 -3.14
N ARG A 212 -1.70 14.37 -1.98
CA ARG A 212 -0.25 14.53 -1.78
C ARG A 212 0.52 13.47 -2.56
N LYS A 213 1.58 13.87 -3.27
CA LYS A 213 2.46 12.94 -4.01
C LYS A 213 3.17 11.96 -3.09
N VAL A 214 3.60 12.39 -1.91
CA VAL A 214 4.27 11.56 -0.90
C VAL A 214 3.73 11.85 0.49
N VAL A 215 3.42 10.81 1.26
CA VAL A 215 2.88 10.88 2.62
C VAL A 215 3.74 10.05 3.56
N TYR A 216 4.55 10.68 4.41
CA TYR A 216 5.26 10.00 5.48
C TYR A 216 4.37 9.80 6.71
N VAL A 217 4.35 8.57 7.26
CA VAL A 217 3.54 8.18 8.42
C VAL A 217 4.43 7.51 9.49
N THR A 218 4.62 8.13 10.64
CA THR A 218 4.20 9.45 11.08
C THR A 218 5.09 10.56 10.49
N ARG A 219 4.71 11.82 10.66
CA ARG A 219 5.44 12.97 10.06
C ARG A 219 6.92 13.03 10.41
N ARG A 220 7.32 12.56 11.61
CA ARG A 220 8.72 12.51 12.07
C ARG A 220 9.60 11.60 11.22
N TRP A 221 9.00 10.56 10.58
CA TRP A 221 9.72 9.70 9.65
C TRP A 221 10.22 10.45 8.41
N ARG A 222 9.69 11.62 8.11
CA ARG A 222 10.23 12.48 7.05
C ARG A 222 11.64 12.99 7.37
N LEU A 223 11.92 13.28 8.65
CA LEU A 223 13.26 13.68 9.09
C LEU A 223 14.22 12.49 9.06
N ALA A 224 13.79 11.32 9.54
CA ALA A 224 14.57 10.10 9.43
C ALA A 224 14.86 9.72 7.98
N ALA A 225 13.88 9.84 7.09
CA ALA A 225 14.04 9.60 5.66
C ALA A 225 15.10 10.53 5.05
N TRP A 226 15.07 11.82 5.39
CA TRP A 226 16.09 12.76 4.96
C TRP A 226 17.49 12.35 5.45
N GLY A 227 17.61 11.95 6.71
CA GLY A 227 18.86 11.41 7.26
C GLY A 227 19.35 10.18 6.49
N TYR A 228 18.47 9.18 6.26
CA TYR A 228 18.83 7.96 5.53
C TYR A 228 19.40 8.22 4.12
N TRP A 229 18.92 9.25 3.43
CA TRP A 229 19.43 9.62 2.11
C TRP A 229 20.88 10.16 2.16
N HIS A 230 21.25 10.85 3.24
CA HIS A 230 22.53 11.57 3.34
C HIS A 230 23.62 10.83 4.13
N ILE A 231 23.24 9.78 4.90
CA ILE A 231 24.20 9.00 5.69
C ILE A 231 25.14 8.23 4.75
N PRO A 232 26.48 8.41 4.86
CA PRO A 232 27.44 7.62 4.09
C PRO A 232 27.30 6.12 4.38
N GLY A 233 27.60 5.27 3.37
CA GLY A 233 27.42 3.82 3.50
C GLY A 233 28.13 3.19 4.69
N TRP A 234 29.38 3.60 4.96
CA TRP A 234 30.15 3.10 6.09
C TRP A 234 29.51 3.40 7.45
N LEU A 235 28.92 4.61 7.59
CA LEU A 235 28.24 5.00 8.83
C LEU A 235 26.91 4.25 8.97
N TYR A 236 26.17 4.09 7.88
CA TYR A 236 24.95 3.28 7.86
C TYR A 236 25.20 1.84 8.33
N VAL A 237 26.24 1.18 7.79
CA VAL A 237 26.62 -0.19 8.20
C VAL A 237 27.00 -0.24 9.67
N ARG A 238 27.73 0.77 10.19
CA ARG A 238 28.10 0.84 11.60
C ARG A 238 26.88 0.97 12.52
N MET A 239 25.88 1.76 12.13
CA MET A 239 24.63 1.92 12.89
C MET A 239 23.78 0.64 12.93
N MET A 240 23.93 -0.26 11.94
CA MET A 240 23.21 -1.53 11.87
C MET A 240 23.90 -2.67 12.62
N LYS A 241 25.11 -2.47 13.14
CA LYS A 241 25.87 -3.47 13.91
C LYS A 241 25.60 -3.41 15.42
N GLY A 242 24.91 -2.41 15.90
CA GLY A 242 24.52 -2.25 17.30
C GLY A 242 23.05 -2.56 17.50
#